data_683f29db722cabf34383d336e8864bb6
#
_entry.id   683f29db722cabf34383d336e8864bb6
#
_cell.length_a   1.000
_cell.length_b   1.000
_cell.length_c   1.000
_cell.angle_alpha   90.00
_cell.angle_beta   90.00
_cell.angle_gamma   90.00
#
_symmetry.space_group_name_H-M   'P 1'
#
loop_
_entity.id
_entity.type
_entity.pdbx_description
1 polymer ?
#
loop_
_entity_poly.entity_id
_entity_poly.type
_entity_poly.pdbx_seq_one_letter_code
_entity_poly.pdbx_strand_id
1 'polypeptide(L)'
;MTFNEINNQANTAIDIFGWTNSGIRYSKLPNPKQAMYQVAHHELVASALVVKKGHEINPDFKIGCMCSVVPFYPYSCNPEDMITSVQSMHERFLFMDVHARGHYDNYAFKEWERTGDGPVMENGDLDILKEGYIGFSYYMSNTVKADADESGAN
;
A
#
# COMPACT_ATOMS: atom_id res chain seq x y z
N MET A 1 -4.98 5.16 16.49
CA MET A 1 -4.26 4.59 15.33
C MET A 1 -4.86 3.23 15.04
N THR A 2 -5.25 2.95 13.80
CA THR A 2 -5.85 1.68 13.39
C THR A 2 -4.79 0.62 13.12
N PHE A 3 -3.98 0.81 12.08
CA PHE A 3 -2.90 -0.08 11.70
C PHE A 3 -1.56 0.65 11.62
N ASN A 4 -0.47 -0.11 11.73
CA ASN A 4 0.89 0.40 11.59
C ASN A 4 1.50 -0.11 10.29
N GLU A 5 1.82 0.81 9.39
CA GLU A 5 2.65 0.56 8.20
C GLU A 5 2.18 -0.60 7.32
N ILE A 6 0.87 -0.65 6.98
CA ILE A 6 0.29 -1.65 6.06
C ILE A 6 1.12 -1.77 4.77
N ASN A 7 1.67 -0.66 4.29
CA ASN A 7 2.43 -0.61 3.06
C ASN A 7 3.80 -1.32 3.11
N ASN A 8 4.29 -1.73 4.27
CA ASN A 8 5.49 -2.58 4.34
C ASN A 8 5.25 -3.97 3.73
N GLN A 9 4.00 -4.43 3.68
CA GLN A 9 3.61 -5.69 3.04
C GLN A 9 3.84 -5.69 1.53
N ALA A 10 3.97 -4.53 0.87
CA ALA A 10 4.22 -4.43 -0.56
C ALA A 10 5.51 -5.16 -0.98
N ASN A 11 6.49 -5.30 -0.07
CA ASN A 11 7.66 -6.12 -0.30
C ASN A 11 7.39 -7.60 0.04
N THR A 12 6.74 -8.32 -0.87
CA THR A 12 6.37 -9.73 -0.70
C THR A 12 7.57 -10.69 -0.71
N ALA A 13 8.77 -10.24 -1.11
CA ALA A 13 9.98 -11.04 -1.07
C ALA A 13 10.54 -11.21 0.36
N ILE A 14 10.13 -10.35 1.29
CA ILE A 14 10.60 -10.35 2.68
C ILE A 14 9.46 -10.80 3.59
N ASP A 15 9.42 -12.09 3.91
CA ASP A 15 8.35 -12.71 4.72
C ASP A 15 8.09 -12.02 6.06
N ILE A 16 9.11 -11.40 6.68
CA ILE A 16 8.95 -10.78 8.00
C ILE A 16 7.89 -9.67 7.98
N PHE A 17 7.77 -8.92 6.88
CA PHE A 17 6.77 -7.85 6.79
C PHE A 17 5.33 -8.39 6.69
N GLY A 18 5.12 -9.45 5.90
CA GLY A 18 3.83 -10.15 5.87
C GLY A 18 3.51 -10.83 7.21
N TRP A 19 4.50 -11.51 7.79
CA TRP A 19 4.35 -12.18 9.07
C TRP A 19 3.98 -11.24 10.21
N THR A 20 4.68 -10.10 10.34
CA THR A 20 4.45 -9.15 11.44
C THR A 20 3.17 -8.33 11.30
N ASN A 21 2.76 -8.02 10.07
CA ASN A 21 1.57 -7.20 9.82
C ASN A 21 0.29 -8.03 9.74
N SER A 22 0.34 -9.20 9.10
CA SER A 22 -0.85 -10.00 8.78
C SER A 22 -0.76 -11.48 9.13
N GLY A 23 0.37 -11.95 9.69
CA GLY A 23 0.59 -13.36 10.04
C GLY A 23 0.82 -14.27 8.83
N ILE A 24 1.08 -13.71 7.64
CA ILE A 24 1.22 -14.45 6.37
C ILE A 24 2.68 -14.51 5.93
N ARG A 25 3.08 -15.68 5.41
CA ARG A 25 4.35 -15.87 4.71
C ARG A 25 4.09 -15.90 3.22
N TYR A 26 4.28 -14.78 2.57
CA TYR A 26 4.01 -14.63 1.13
C TYR A 26 4.85 -15.55 0.27
N SER A 27 6.11 -15.83 0.63
CA SER A 27 7.00 -16.77 -0.08
C SER A 27 6.46 -18.20 -0.18
N LYS A 28 5.45 -18.55 0.61
CA LYS A 28 4.80 -19.88 0.60
C LYS A 28 3.54 -19.95 -0.24
N LEU A 29 3.12 -18.84 -0.84
CA LEU A 29 1.88 -18.77 -1.61
C LEU A 29 2.16 -18.85 -3.11
N PRO A 30 1.25 -19.41 -3.90
CA PRO A 30 1.39 -19.51 -5.35
C PRO A 30 1.32 -18.14 -6.04
N ASN A 31 0.56 -17.19 -5.50
CA ASN A 31 0.50 -15.80 -5.94
C ASN A 31 0.66 -14.86 -4.74
N PRO A 32 1.92 -14.53 -4.35
CA PRO A 32 2.20 -13.67 -3.21
C PRO A 32 1.62 -12.26 -3.35
N LYS A 33 1.65 -11.69 -4.55
CA LYS A 33 1.23 -10.30 -4.81
C LYS A 33 -0.28 -10.15 -4.69
N GLN A 34 -1.05 -11.09 -5.23
CA GLN A 34 -2.50 -11.11 -5.07
C GLN A 34 -2.91 -11.27 -3.60
N ALA A 35 -2.26 -12.19 -2.88
CA ALA A 35 -2.52 -12.39 -1.46
C ALA A 35 -2.20 -11.14 -0.63
N MET A 36 -1.12 -10.45 -0.94
CA MET A 36 -0.75 -9.18 -0.30
C MET A 36 -1.82 -8.10 -0.53
N TYR A 37 -2.29 -7.94 -1.76
CA TYR A 37 -3.36 -6.97 -2.05
C TYR A 37 -4.68 -7.35 -1.38
N GLN A 38 -5.01 -8.65 -1.30
CA GLN A 38 -6.22 -9.11 -0.62
C GLN A 38 -6.19 -8.79 0.87
N VAL A 39 -5.08 -9.07 1.53
CA VAL A 39 -4.90 -8.77 2.96
C VAL A 39 -4.94 -7.27 3.20
N ALA A 40 -4.20 -6.50 2.42
CA ALA A 40 -4.17 -5.06 2.54
C ALA A 40 -5.57 -4.45 2.32
N HIS A 41 -6.36 -4.98 1.38
CA HIS A 41 -7.75 -4.55 1.19
C HIS A 41 -8.59 -4.77 2.45
N HIS A 42 -8.52 -5.95 3.07
CA HIS A 42 -9.23 -6.22 4.31
C HIS A 42 -8.80 -5.29 5.46
N GLU A 43 -7.50 -5.01 5.58
CA GLU A 43 -6.99 -4.08 6.60
C GLU A 43 -7.46 -2.64 6.35
N LEU A 44 -7.49 -2.20 5.09
CA LEU A 44 -8.00 -0.87 4.71
C LEU A 44 -9.49 -0.73 5.03
N VAL A 45 -10.31 -1.72 4.68
CA VAL A 45 -11.74 -1.76 5.00
C VAL A 45 -11.96 -1.77 6.52
N ALA A 46 -11.24 -2.62 7.24
CA ALA A 46 -11.30 -2.68 8.70
C ALA A 46 -10.89 -1.34 9.35
N SER A 47 -9.85 -0.69 8.82
CA SER A 47 -9.42 0.64 9.28
C SER A 47 -10.51 1.68 9.10
N ALA A 48 -11.15 1.73 7.93
CA ALA A 48 -12.22 2.67 7.62
C ALA A 48 -13.45 2.44 8.53
N LEU A 49 -13.83 1.18 8.79
CA LEU A 49 -14.91 0.83 9.72
C LEU A 49 -14.61 1.31 11.14
N VAL A 50 -13.37 1.16 11.62
CA VAL A 50 -12.95 1.65 12.94
C VAL A 50 -13.01 3.17 13.00
N VAL A 51 -12.58 3.88 11.96
CA VAL A 51 -12.68 5.35 11.89
C VAL A 51 -14.13 5.79 11.95
N LYS A 52 -14.99 5.20 11.11
CA LYS A 52 -16.43 5.47 11.12
C LYS A 52 -17.04 5.25 12.51
N LYS A 53 -16.76 4.10 13.12
CA LYS A 53 -17.27 3.76 14.45
C LYS A 53 -16.76 4.71 15.53
N GLY A 54 -15.52 5.12 15.46
CA GLY A 54 -14.94 6.11 16.36
C GLY A 54 -15.64 7.47 16.26
N HIS A 55 -15.94 7.94 15.05
CA HIS A 55 -16.66 9.20 14.84
C HIS A 55 -18.14 9.14 15.24
N GLU A 56 -18.78 7.95 15.23
CA GLU A 56 -20.11 7.75 15.82
C GLU A 56 -20.09 7.96 17.36
N ILE A 57 -18.96 7.61 18.01
CA ILE A 57 -18.78 7.81 19.45
C ILE A 57 -18.41 9.25 19.78
N ASN A 58 -17.46 9.80 19.06
CA ASN A 58 -17.04 11.20 19.18
C ASN A 58 -16.50 11.72 17.83
N PRO A 59 -17.21 12.66 17.19
CA PRO A 59 -16.84 13.20 15.88
C PRO A 59 -15.51 13.97 15.88
N ASP A 60 -15.00 14.38 17.04
CA ASP A 60 -13.74 15.12 17.18
C ASP A 60 -12.51 14.19 17.25
N PHE A 61 -12.68 12.89 17.28
CA PHE A 61 -11.55 11.96 17.30
C PHE A 61 -10.72 12.07 16.03
N LYS A 62 -9.38 12.08 16.20
CA LYS A 62 -8.41 11.99 15.12
C LYS A 62 -7.91 10.55 15.03
N ILE A 63 -8.57 9.74 14.20
CA ILE A 63 -8.31 8.30 14.06
C ILE A 63 -7.75 8.04 12.67
N GLY A 64 -6.61 7.35 12.59
CA GLY A 64 -5.98 7.03 11.33
C GLY A 64 -4.97 5.91 11.45
N CYS A 65 -4.32 5.59 10.34
CA CYS A 65 -3.21 4.66 10.27
C CYS A 65 -1.86 5.39 10.23
N MET A 66 -0.79 4.63 10.37
CA MET A 66 0.57 5.09 10.08
C MET A 66 1.10 4.37 8.84
N CYS A 67 1.77 5.11 7.97
CA CYS A 67 2.43 4.57 6.78
C CYS A 67 3.94 4.80 6.84
N SER A 68 4.69 3.82 6.33
CA SER A 68 6.13 3.94 6.14
C SER A 68 6.43 4.67 4.84
N VAL A 69 6.96 5.89 4.95
CA VAL A 69 7.34 6.69 3.78
C VAL A 69 8.76 6.36 3.37
N VAL A 70 8.89 5.77 2.18
CA VAL A 70 10.17 5.45 1.55
C VAL A 70 10.11 5.97 0.12
N PRO A 71 10.48 7.25 -0.14
CA PRO A 71 10.45 7.79 -1.49
C PRO A 71 11.49 7.12 -2.39
N PHE A 72 11.13 7.00 -3.67
CA PHE A 72 12.01 6.52 -4.73
C PHE A 72 12.35 7.68 -5.65
N TYR A 73 13.64 7.99 -5.77
CA TYR A 73 14.14 9.02 -6.67
C TYR A 73 14.69 8.38 -7.94
N PRO A 74 14.55 9.05 -9.11
CA PRO A 74 15.16 8.55 -10.34
C PRO A 74 16.68 8.65 -10.25
N TYR A 75 17.38 7.66 -10.82
CA TYR A 75 18.85 7.65 -10.88
C TYR A 75 19.40 8.81 -11.72
N SER A 76 18.69 9.18 -12.78
CA SER A 76 19.05 10.28 -13.66
C SER A 76 17.82 11.03 -14.18
N CYS A 77 18.03 12.10 -14.96
CA CYS A 77 16.97 12.82 -15.67
C CYS A 77 16.49 12.07 -16.93
N ASN A 78 16.92 10.85 -17.19
CA ASN A 78 16.41 10.04 -18.28
C ASN A 78 14.91 9.78 -18.07
N PRO A 79 14.05 9.99 -19.09
CA PRO A 79 12.62 9.74 -18.98
C PRO A 79 12.25 8.34 -18.45
N GLU A 80 13.02 7.31 -18.79
CA GLU A 80 12.80 5.94 -18.32
C GLU A 80 13.05 5.80 -16.81
N ASP A 81 14.11 6.42 -16.27
CA ASP A 81 14.37 6.44 -14.83
C ASP A 81 13.27 7.21 -14.09
N MET A 82 12.80 8.32 -14.67
CA MET A 82 11.70 9.12 -14.12
C MET A 82 10.40 8.29 -14.02
N ILE A 83 10.05 7.56 -15.09
CA ILE A 83 8.86 6.71 -15.11
C ILE A 83 9.00 5.56 -14.11
N THR A 84 10.17 4.91 -14.02
CA THR A 84 10.45 3.86 -13.05
C THR A 84 10.30 4.34 -11.62
N SER A 85 10.79 5.55 -11.32
CA SER A 85 10.61 6.19 -10.01
C SER A 85 9.13 6.37 -9.68
N VAL A 86 8.33 6.91 -10.61
CA VAL A 86 6.88 7.09 -10.42
C VAL A 86 6.16 5.77 -10.18
N GLN A 87 6.49 4.71 -10.95
CA GLN A 87 5.90 3.38 -10.79
C GLN A 87 6.22 2.78 -9.42
N SER A 88 7.49 2.88 -8.98
CA SER A 88 7.90 2.43 -7.65
C SER A 88 7.17 3.19 -6.53
N MET A 89 6.92 4.49 -6.73
CA MET A 89 6.12 5.30 -5.81
C MET A 89 4.66 4.83 -5.77
N HIS A 90 4.05 4.51 -6.91
CA HIS A 90 2.68 3.99 -6.98
C HIS A 90 2.54 2.68 -6.20
N GLU A 91 3.43 1.72 -6.38
CA GLU A 91 3.40 0.47 -5.62
C GLU A 91 3.51 0.69 -4.11
N ARG A 92 4.37 1.64 -3.71
CA ARG A 92 4.63 1.91 -2.31
C ARG A 92 3.54 2.70 -1.62
N PHE A 93 2.96 3.68 -2.30
CA PHE A 93 2.02 4.63 -1.72
C PHE A 93 0.55 4.34 -2.00
N LEU A 94 0.22 3.30 -2.79
CA LEU A 94 -1.15 2.87 -3.04
C LEU A 94 -2.00 2.80 -1.75
N PHE A 95 -1.46 2.21 -0.69
CA PHE A 95 -2.15 2.05 0.59
C PHE A 95 -2.40 3.39 1.28
N MET A 96 -1.45 4.32 1.17
CA MET A 96 -1.55 5.67 1.71
C MET A 96 -2.60 6.49 0.95
N ASP A 97 -2.63 6.35 -0.37
CA ASP A 97 -3.62 7.01 -1.22
C ASP A 97 -5.03 6.59 -0.84
N VAL A 98 -5.27 5.30 -0.60
CA VAL A 98 -6.57 4.81 -0.14
C VAL A 98 -6.94 5.39 1.22
N HIS A 99 -6.02 5.38 2.19
CA HIS A 99 -6.27 5.98 3.49
C HIS A 99 -6.54 7.48 3.44
N ALA A 100 -5.81 8.21 2.59
CA ALA A 100 -5.91 9.65 2.51
C ALA A 100 -7.11 10.14 1.69
N ARG A 101 -7.51 9.36 0.67
CA ARG A 101 -8.50 9.76 -0.33
C ARG A 101 -9.79 8.96 -0.29
N GLY A 102 -9.80 7.82 0.42
CA GLY A 102 -10.96 6.96 0.56
C GLY A 102 -11.32 6.16 -0.69
N HIS A 103 -10.40 6.00 -1.64
CA HIS A 103 -10.60 5.20 -2.86
C HIS A 103 -9.29 4.73 -3.44
N TYR A 104 -9.36 3.68 -4.26
CA TYR A 104 -8.24 3.27 -5.11
C TYR A 104 -8.17 4.16 -6.35
N ASP A 105 -6.96 4.64 -6.67
CA ASP A 105 -6.73 5.40 -7.90
C ASP A 105 -6.72 4.49 -9.13
N ASN A 106 -6.96 5.06 -10.31
CA ASN A 106 -7.03 4.34 -11.58
C ASN A 106 -5.77 3.52 -11.92
N TYR A 107 -4.59 3.95 -11.45
CA TYR A 107 -3.38 3.19 -11.70
C TYR A 107 -3.41 1.82 -11.01
N ALA A 108 -4.03 1.71 -9.84
CA ALA A 108 -4.19 0.44 -9.14
C ALA A 108 -5.06 -0.55 -9.93
N PHE A 109 -6.23 -0.10 -10.38
CA PHE A 109 -7.14 -0.95 -11.18
C PHE A 109 -6.50 -1.39 -12.50
N LYS A 110 -5.80 -0.49 -13.21
CA LYS A 110 -5.10 -0.83 -14.45
C LYS A 110 -3.96 -1.84 -14.23
N GLU A 111 -3.22 -1.69 -13.14
CA GLU A 111 -2.18 -2.65 -12.79
C GLU A 111 -2.77 -4.02 -12.48
N TRP A 112 -3.84 -4.07 -11.70
CA TRP A 112 -4.53 -5.32 -11.38
C TRP A 112 -5.19 -5.99 -12.59
N GLU A 113 -5.75 -5.21 -13.51
CA GLU A 113 -6.26 -5.72 -14.78
C GLU A 113 -5.14 -6.35 -15.63
N ARG A 114 -3.97 -5.73 -15.65
CA ARG A 114 -2.79 -6.19 -16.39
C ARG A 114 -2.16 -7.45 -15.79
N THR A 115 -2.09 -7.55 -14.45
CA THR A 115 -1.37 -8.62 -13.73
C THR A 115 -2.26 -9.75 -13.25
N GLY A 116 -3.55 -9.51 -13.05
CA GLY A 116 -4.47 -10.45 -12.42
C GLY A 116 -4.31 -10.54 -10.89
N ASP A 117 -3.57 -9.61 -10.26
CA ASP A 117 -3.23 -9.68 -8.85
C ASP A 117 -4.18 -8.88 -7.94
N GLY A 118 -5.23 -8.29 -8.49
CA GLY A 118 -6.17 -7.46 -7.72
C GLY A 118 -6.88 -8.20 -6.60
N PRO A 119 -7.26 -7.49 -5.53
CA PRO A 119 -8.05 -8.08 -4.46
C PRO A 119 -9.48 -8.35 -4.92
N VAL A 120 -10.09 -9.39 -4.37
CA VAL A 120 -11.54 -9.58 -4.45
C VAL A 120 -12.18 -8.58 -3.48
N MET A 121 -13.09 -7.77 -4.00
CA MET A 121 -13.82 -6.76 -3.23
C MET A 121 -15.27 -7.19 -3.06
N GLU A 122 -15.80 -7.06 -1.86
CA GLU A 122 -17.21 -7.31 -1.59
C GLU A 122 -18.06 -6.08 -1.91
N ASN A 123 -19.36 -6.31 -2.05
CA ASN A 123 -20.29 -5.21 -2.32
C ASN A 123 -20.36 -4.26 -1.12
N GLY A 124 -20.01 -2.99 -1.33
CA GLY A 124 -20.00 -1.96 -0.30
C GLY A 124 -18.60 -1.60 0.23
N ASP A 125 -17.56 -2.39 -0.03
CA ASP A 125 -16.20 -2.12 0.45
C ASP A 125 -15.70 -0.74 0.02
N LEU A 126 -15.91 -0.38 -1.25
CA LEU A 126 -15.48 0.92 -1.79
C LEU A 126 -16.24 2.11 -1.16
N ASP A 127 -17.46 1.90 -0.69
CA ASP A 127 -18.19 2.94 0.03
C ASP A 127 -17.69 3.09 1.47
N ILE A 128 -17.26 2.00 2.08
CA ILE A 128 -16.67 1.99 3.44
C ILE A 128 -15.33 2.73 3.44
N LEU A 129 -14.51 2.58 2.41
CA LEU A 129 -13.17 3.20 2.31
C LEU A 129 -13.18 4.72 2.34
N LYS A 130 -14.30 5.39 2.10
CA LYS A 130 -14.42 6.86 2.07
C LYS A 130 -14.10 7.54 3.41
N GLU A 131 -14.02 6.76 4.50
CA GLU A 131 -13.64 7.25 5.83
C GLU A 131 -12.13 7.05 6.03
N GLY A 132 -11.35 8.13 6.18
CA GLY A 132 -9.92 7.96 6.36
C GLY A 132 -9.19 9.18 6.91
N TYR A 133 -8.11 8.91 7.64
CA TYR A 133 -7.09 9.87 8.08
C TYR A 133 -5.74 9.18 8.15
N ILE A 134 -4.64 9.88 7.81
CA ILE A 134 -3.32 9.28 7.71
C ILE A 134 -2.26 10.05 8.50
N GLY A 135 -1.37 9.30 9.19
CA GLY A 135 -0.07 9.73 9.64
C GLY A 135 1.05 9.00 8.88
N PHE A 136 2.29 9.47 8.97
CA PHE A 136 3.41 8.80 8.31
C PHE A 136 4.69 8.79 9.15
N SER A 137 5.53 7.77 8.90
CA SER A 137 6.91 7.69 9.36
C SER A 137 7.84 7.74 8.16
N TYR A 138 8.92 8.51 8.26
CA TYR A 138 9.99 8.53 7.27
C TYR A 138 11.23 7.84 7.84
N TYR A 139 11.81 6.90 7.07
CA TYR A 139 13.01 6.18 7.47
C TYR A 139 14.18 6.40 6.53
N MET A 140 13.94 6.29 5.21
CA MET A 140 14.98 6.36 4.18
C MET A 140 14.38 6.74 2.83
N SER A 141 15.27 7.05 1.88
CA SER A 141 14.94 7.20 0.46
C SER A 141 15.73 6.19 -0.36
N ASN A 142 15.17 5.78 -1.48
CA ASN A 142 15.81 4.91 -2.46
C ASN A 142 16.02 5.66 -3.79
N THR A 143 16.95 5.15 -4.60
CA THR A 143 17.13 5.59 -6.00
C THR A 143 16.88 4.39 -6.90
N VAL A 144 16.15 4.58 -7.99
CA VAL A 144 15.82 3.53 -8.94
C VAL A 144 16.28 3.90 -10.35
N LYS A 145 16.69 2.90 -11.12
CA LYS A 145 17.15 2.99 -12.48
C LYS A 145 16.38 2.01 -13.37
N ALA A 146 15.97 2.44 -14.56
CA ALA A 146 15.08 1.68 -15.44
C ALA A 146 15.67 0.34 -15.91
N ASP A 147 16.98 0.29 -16.13
CA ASP A 147 17.71 -0.87 -16.64
C ASP A 147 18.56 -1.59 -15.58
N ALA A 148 18.33 -1.29 -14.30
CA ALA A 148 19.01 -2.00 -13.22
C ALA A 148 18.51 -3.46 -13.18
N ASP A 149 19.45 -4.40 -13.20
CA ASP A 149 19.15 -5.78 -12.89
C ASP A 149 18.75 -5.90 -11.40
N GLU A 150 17.99 -6.93 -11.06
CA GLU A 150 17.46 -7.13 -9.68
C GLU A 150 18.57 -7.25 -8.61
N SER A 151 19.85 -7.36 -9.01
CA SER A 151 21.01 -7.42 -8.13
C SER A 151 21.51 -6.05 -7.65
N GLY A 152 21.00 -4.96 -8.22
CA GLY A 152 21.47 -3.58 -7.99
C GLY A 152 20.80 -2.82 -6.86
N ALA A 153 20.06 -3.48 -5.98
CA ALA A 153 19.52 -2.84 -4.78
C ALA A 153 20.63 -2.68 -3.72
N ASN A 154 21.32 -1.55 -3.77
CA ASN A 154 22.11 -1.03 -2.64
C ASN A 154 21.37 0.12 -1.96
#